data_ff8a7348dd31a1bfb58b2e8aa8d1b521
#
_entry.id   ff8a7348dd31a1bfb58b2e8aa8d1b521
#
_cell.length_a   1.000
_cell.length_b   1.000
_cell.length_c   1.000
_cell.angle_alpha   90.00
_cell.angle_beta   90.00
_cell.angle_gamma   90.00
#
_symmetry.space_group_name_H-M   'P 1'
#
loop_
_entity.id
_entity.type
_entity.pdbx_description
1 polymer ?
#
loop_
_entity_poly.entity_id
_entity_poly.type
_entity_poly.pdbx_seq_one_letter_code
_entity_poly.pdbx_strand_id
1 'polypeptide(L)'
;MCAIPVLTKEIVLKADCLIIDCFGLLSSIYRYGEIAYIGGGFGVGIHNTLEAAVYGIPVIFGPKYQKFMEAVQLLEAKGAYSIKDYDELKTLLDRFLTDEVFLRETGTNAGYYVTSNAGATEKIMHMINF
;
A
#
# COMPACT_ATOMS: atom_id res chain seq x y z
N MET A 1 -17.69 14.22 7.32
CA MET A 1 -17.75 13.92 8.77
C MET A 1 -17.57 12.44 9.00
N CYS A 2 -16.67 12.06 9.90
CA CYS A 2 -16.45 10.65 10.22
C CYS A 2 -17.65 10.04 10.92
N ALA A 3 -18.11 8.89 10.40
CA ALA A 3 -19.24 8.18 10.95
C ALA A 3 -18.84 7.09 11.94
N ILE A 4 -17.91 7.39 12.85
CA ILE A 4 -17.51 6.46 13.91
C ILE A 4 -17.79 7.10 15.26
N PRO A 5 -19.07 7.31 15.61
CA PRO A 5 -19.36 8.10 16.81
C PRO A 5 -19.21 7.35 18.12
N VAL A 6 -19.02 6.03 18.11
CA VAL A 6 -19.09 5.24 19.37
C VAL A 6 -18.03 4.14 19.42
N LEU A 7 -16.82 4.38 18.90
CA LEU A 7 -15.75 3.41 19.07
C LEU A 7 -15.07 3.63 20.42
N THR A 8 -15.38 2.76 21.38
CA THR A 8 -14.67 2.74 22.64
C THR A 8 -13.40 1.88 22.48
N LYS A 9 -12.40 2.14 23.31
CA LYS A 9 -11.18 1.36 23.35
C LYS A 9 -11.46 -0.13 23.54
N GLU A 10 -12.48 -0.50 24.31
CA GLU A 10 -12.85 -1.88 24.54
C GLU A 10 -13.35 -2.57 23.27
N ILE A 11 -14.17 -1.88 22.47
CA ILE A 11 -14.69 -2.42 21.21
C ILE A 11 -13.54 -2.64 20.23
N VAL A 12 -12.62 -1.69 20.12
CA VAL A 12 -11.45 -1.77 19.23
C VAL A 12 -10.55 -2.94 19.61
N LEU A 13 -10.31 -3.15 20.90
CA LEU A 13 -9.44 -4.25 21.36
C LEU A 13 -10.05 -5.62 21.14
N LYS A 14 -11.37 -5.73 21.06
CA LYS A 14 -12.06 -7.02 20.83
C LYS A 14 -12.36 -7.29 19.36
N ALA A 15 -12.20 -6.31 18.49
CA ALA A 15 -12.54 -6.43 17.08
C ALA A 15 -11.37 -6.99 16.28
N ASP A 16 -11.65 -7.99 15.42
CA ASP A 16 -10.69 -8.49 14.47
C ASP A 16 -10.61 -7.64 13.20
N CYS A 17 -11.64 -6.85 12.94
CA CYS A 17 -11.75 -6.01 11.74
C CYS A 17 -12.40 -4.68 12.09
N LEU A 18 -11.84 -3.61 11.58
CA LEU A 18 -12.38 -2.26 11.73
C LEU A 18 -12.66 -1.68 10.36
N ILE A 19 -13.91 -1.27 10.14
CA ILE A 19 -14.31 -0.60 8.90
C ILE A 19 -14.33 0.90 9.15
N ILE A 20 -13.58 1.64 8.34
CA ILE A 20 -13.50 3.09 8.41
C ILE A 20 -14.20 3.68 7.20
N ASP A 21 -15.30 4.39 7.43
CA ASP A 21 -16.13 4.98 6.39
C ASP A 21 -15.99 6.50 6.29
N CYS A 22 -14.83 7.02 6.66
CA CYS A 22 -14.53 8.45 6.63
C CYS A 22 -13.68 8.81 5.43
N PHE A 23 -13.98 9.94 4.81
CA PHE A 23 -13.13 10.49 3.76
C PHE A 23 -11.89 11.18 4.36
N GLY A 24 -10.77 11.09 3.65
CA GLY A 24 -9.55 11.81 4.02
C GLY A 24 -8.66 11.15 5.05
N LEU A 25 -9.07 10.01 5.63
CA LEU A 25 -8.26 9.30 6.62
C LEU A 25 -7.39 8.19 6.03
N LEU A 26 -7.67 7.76 4.80
CA LEU A 26 -7.02 6.57 4.25
C LEU A 26 -5.50 6.67 4.24
N SER A 27 -4.96 7.77 3.72
CA SER A 27 -3.51 7.94 3.64
C SER A 27 -2.85 8.01 5.01
N SER A 28 -3.53 8.57 6.01
CA SER A 28 -3.00 8.64 7.39
C SER A 28 -3.03 7.30 8.10
N ILE A 29 -3.98 6.44 7.77
CA ILE A 29 -4.18 5.14 8.42
C ILE A 29 -3.13 4.13 7.99
N TYR A 30 -2.60 4.23 6.79
CA TYR A 30 -1.55 3.31 6.32
C TYR A 30 -0.34 3.23 7.25
N ARG A 31 -0.06 4.28 8.02
CA ARG A 31 1.05 4.29 8.98
C ARG A 31 0.95 3.21 10.05
N TYR A 32 -0.26 2.74 10.32
CA TYR A 32 -0.52 1.74 11.35
C TYR A 32 -0.54 0.32 10.79
N GLY A 33 -0.44 0.17 9.47
CA GLY A 33 -0.46 -1.13 8.81
C GLY A 33 0.92 -1.70 8.61
N GLU A 34 0.99 -3.01 8.53
CA GLU A 34 2.20 -3.73 8.20
C GLU A 34 2.20 -4.19 6.74
N ILE A 35 1.02 -4.36 6.16
CA ILE A 35 0.81 -4.76 4.77
C ILE A 35 -0.42 -4.01 4.27
N ALA A 36 -0.36 -3.48 3.06
CA ALA A 36 -1.49 -2.80 2.45
C ALA A 36 -2.03 -3.60 1.26
N TYR A 37 -3.33 -3.85 1.25
CA TYR A 37 -4.01 -4.39 0.08
C TYR A 37 -4.80 -3.27 -0.59
N ILE A 38 -4.48 -3.00 -1.85
CA ILE A 38 -5.10 -1.91 -2.61
C ILE A 38 -6.21 -2.49 -3.49
N GLY A 39 -7.41 -1.98 -3.32
CA GLY A 39 -8.57 -2.43 -4.07
C GLY A 39 -8.60 -1.96 -5.52
N GLY A 40 -9.57 -2.47 -6.27
CA GLY A 40 -9.81 -2.08 -7.67
C GLY A 40 -9.11 -2.93 -8.71
N GLY A 41 -8.14 -3.77 -8.32
CA GLY A 41 -7.34 -4.55 -9.25
C GLY A 41 -8.07 -5.69 -9.94
N PHE A 42 -9.29 -6.01 -9.52
CA PHE A 42 -10.15 -6.99 -10.17
C PHE A 42 -11.30 -6.34 -10.94
N GLY A 43 -11.39 -5.01 -10.92
CA GLY A 43 -12.44 -4.23 -11.57
C GLY A 43 -11.90 -3.26 -12.60
N VAL A 44 -12.24 -1.99 -12.45
CA VAL A 44 -11.83 -0.92 -13.39
C VAL A 44 -10.36 -0.55 -13.29
N GLY A 45 -9.68 -0.93 -12.24
CA GLY A 45 -8.27 -0.64 -12.01
C GLY A 45 -7.98 -0.33 -10.56
N ILE A 46 -6.71 -0.42 -10.18
CA ILE A 46 -6.28 -0.22 -8.80
C ILE A 46 -6.35 1.25 -8.38
N HIS A 47 -6.53 1.45 -7.08
CA HIS A 47 -6.44 2.77 -6.47
C HIS A 47 -4.98 3.18 -6.27
N ASN A 48 -4.75 4.35 -5.71
CA ASN A 48 -3.41 4.92 -5.55
C ASN A 48 -2.52 4.05 -4.65
N THR A 49 -1.48 3.47 -5.23
CA THR A 49 -0.53 2.61 -4.52
C THR A 49 0.53 3.41 -3.76
N LEU A 50 0.82 4.64 -4.18
CA LEU A 50 1.87 5.45 -3.57
C LEU A 50 1.51 5.90 -2.16
N GLU A 51 0.23 6.08 -1.88
CA GLU A 51 -0.23 6.47 -0.54
C GLU A 51 0.16 5.45 0.53
N ALA A 52 0.14 4.17 0.18
CA ALA A 52 0.58 3.10 1.08
C ALA A 52 2.11 2.94 1.05
N ALA A 53 2.69 2.96 -0.13
CA ALA A 53 4.13 2.74 -0.32
C ALA A 53 4.99 3.76 0.42
N VAL A 54 4.52 5.00 0.55
CA VAL A 54 5.27 6.07 1.22
C VAL A 54 5.57 5.74 2.68
N TYR A 55 4.76 4.92 3.31
CA TYR A 55 4.99 4.52 4.70
C TYR A 55 5.95 3.33 4.85
N GLY A 56 6.51 2.84 3.75
CA GLY A 56 7.48 1.76 3.79
C GLY A 56 6.87 0.41 4.15
N ILE A 57 5.66 0.14 3.67
CA ILE A 57 4.97 -1.13 3.88
C ILE A 57 4.76 -1.85 2.56
N PRO A 58 4.77 -3.20 2.53
CA PRO A 58 4.47 -3.95 1.33
C PRO A 58 3.09 -3.64 0.78
N VAL A 59 2.97 -3.58 -0.53
CA VAL A 59 1.71 -3.28 -1.21
C VAL A 59 1.29 -4.49 -2.03
N ILE A 60 0.03 -4.89 -1.92
CA ILE A 60 -0.55 -6.00 -2.68
C ILE A 60 -1.75 -5.48 -3.46
N PHE A 61 -1.89 -5.89 -4.70
CA PHE A 61 -3.05 -5.52 -5.52
C PHE A 61 -3.40 -6.63 -6.52
N GLY A 62 -4.57 -6.51 -7.14
CA GLY A 62 -5.05 -7.47 -8.12
C GLY A 62 -4.35 -7.35 -9.48
N PRO A 63 -4.79 -8.14 -10.49
CA PRO A 63 -4.05 -8.26 -11.75
C PRO A 63 -4.22 -7.10 -12.73
N LYS A 64 -5.19 -6.20 -12.52
CA LYS A 64 -5.44 -5.08 -13.43
C LYS A 64 -4.70 -3.82 -13.01
N TYR A 65 -3.39 -3.82 -13.21
CA TYR A 65 -2.50 -2.72 -12.82
C TYR A 65 -1.69 -2.13 -13.98
N GLN A 66 -1.72 -2.75 -15.17
CA GLN A 66 -0.80 -2.46 -16.28
C GLN A 66 -0.88 -1.03 -16.79
N LYS A 67 -2.01 -0.37 -16.59
CA LYS A 67 -2.21 1.03 -16.99
C LYS A 67 -1.61 2.03 -16.01
N PHE A 68 -1.13 1.56 -14.86
CA PHE A 68 -0.63 2.41 -13.78
C PHE A 68 0.88 2.23 -13.66
N MET A 69 1.62 3.21 -14.14
CA MET A 69 3.08 3.16 -14.17
C MET A 69 3.68 2.94 -12.78
N GLU A 70 3.13 3.60 -11.77
CA GLU A 70 3.59 3.48 -10.39
C GLU A 70 3.49 2.05 -9.87
N ALA A 71 2.40 1.36 -10.22
CA ALA A 71 2.21 -0.03 -9.81
C ALA A 71 3.20 -0.96 -10.51
N VAL A 72 3.41 -0.78 -11.80
CA VAL A 72 4.39 -1.56 -12.56
C VAL A 72 5.79 -1.35 -11.99
N GLN A 73 6.16 -0.12 -11.72
CA GLN A 73 7.48 0.20 -11.19
C GLN A 73 7.68 -0.31 -9.77
N LEU A 74 6.64 -0.28 -8.93
CA LEU A 74 6.68 -0.86 -7.59
C LEU A 74 6.92 -2.37 -7.64
N LEU A 75 6.31 -3.07 -8.60
CA LEU A 75 6.55 -4.50 -8.82
C LEU A 75 8.00 -4.75 -9.21
N GLU A 76 8.54 -3.95 -10.12
CA GLU A 76 9.95 -4.06 -10.55
C GLU A 76 10.91 -3.78 -9.41
N ALA A 77 10.57 -2.83 -8.55
CA ALA A 77 11.36 -2.50 -7.36
C ALA A 77 11.21 -3.52 -6.22
N LYS A 78 10.31 -4.49 -6.38
CA LYS A 78 9.98 -5.50 -5.36
C LYS A 78 9.42 -4.90 -4.08
N GLY A 79 8.73 -3.77 -4.21
CA GLY A 79 7.98 -3.15 -3.12
C GLY A 79 6.50 -3.52 -3.11
N ALA A 80 6.04 -4.21 -4.16
CA ALA A 80 4.66 -4.63 -4.30
C ALA A 80 4.57 -5.98 -4.98
N TYR A 81 3.42 -6.63 -4.80
CA TYR A 81 3.11 -7.90 -5.45
C TYR A 81 1.69 -7.89 -5.98
N SER A 82 1.48 -8.50 -7.14
CA SER A 82 0.15 -8.66 -7.71
C SER A 82 -0.34 -10.09 -7.51
N ILE A 83 -1.63 -10.24 -7.19
CA ILE A 83 -2.25 -11.56 -7.00
C ILE A 83 -3.40 -11.70 -7.99
N LYS A 84 -3.64 -12.93 -8.42
CA LYS A 84 -4.72 -13.26 -9.36
C LYS A 84 -5.95 -13.83 -8.66
N ASP A 85 -5.74 -14.50 -7.54
CA ASP A 85 -6.80 -15.19 -6.82
C ASP A 85 -6.49 -15.27 -5.32
N TYR A 86 -7.41 -15.88 -4.60
CA TYR A 86 -7.29 -16.05 -3.15
C TYR A 86 -6.08 -16.90 -2.76
N ASP A 87 -5.79 -17.97 -3.50
CA ASP A 87 -4.69 -18.86 -3.17
C ASP A 87 -3.34 -18.13 -3.24
N GLU A 88 -3.14 -17.30 -4.26
CA GLU A 88 -1.95 -16.46 -4.36
C GLU A 88 -1.87 -15.47 -3.21
N LEU A 89 -2.98 -14.82 -2.87
CA LEU A 89 -3.03 -13.88 -1.75
C LEU A 89 -2.67 -14.57 -0.44
N LYS A 90 -3.25 -15.73 -0.20
CA LYS A 90 -2.99 -16.50 1.04
C LYS A 90 -1.52 -16.89 1.13
N THR A 91 -0.95 -17.41 0.06
CA THR A 91 0.46 -17.82 0.02
C THR A 91 1.37 -16.63 0.32
N LEU A 92 1.07 -15.47 -0.29
CA LEU A 92 1.85 -14.27 -0.09
C LEU A 92 1.73 -13.74 1.34
N LEU A 93 0.53 -13.68 1.88
CA LEU A 93 0.30 -13.25 3.25
C LEU A 93 0.98 -14.18 4.26
N ASP A 94 0.90 -15.49 4.06
CA ASP A 94 1.58 -16.46 4.92
C ASP A 94 3.09 -16.22 4.89
N ARG A 95 3.65 -15.93 3.73
CA ARG A 95 5.07 -15.63 3.61
C ARG A 95 5.44 -14.35 4.35
N PHE A 96 4.65 -13.30 4.23
CA PHE A 96 4.90 -12.05 4.97
C PHE A 96 4.81 -12.26 6.48
N LEU A 97 3.88 -13.07 6.94
CA LEU A 97 3.67 -13.31 8.37
C LEU A 97 4.71 -14.24 8.99
N THR A 98 5.32 -15.11 8.19
CA THR A 98 6.31 -16.08 8.68
C THR A 98 7.75 -15.68 8.41
N ASP A 99 7.99 -14.79 7.45
CA ASP A 99 9.32 -14.31 7.08
C ASP A 99 9.42 -12.80 7.30
N GLU A 100 9.90 -12.44 8.47
CA GLU A 100 10.02 -11.04 8.88
C GLU A 100 11.00 -10.25 8.01
N VAL A 101 12.05 -10.90 7.53
CA VAL A 101 13.04 -10.28 6.64
C VAL A 101 12.38 -9.93 5.30
N PHE A 102 11.58 -10.84 4.75
CA PHE A 102 10.86 -10.61 3.51
C PHE A 102 9.89 -9.44 3.64
N LEU A 103 9.14 -9.39 4.74
CA LEU A 103 8.22 -8.29 5.02
C LEU A 103 8.95 -6.95 5.07
N ARG A 104 10.05 -6.90 5.80
CA ARG A 104 10.84 -5.67 5.98
C ARG A 104 11.49 -5.21 4.69
N GLU A 105 12.08 -6.12 3.93
CA GLU A 105 12.74 -5.80 2.67
C GLU A 105 11.73 -5.28 1.64
N THR A 106 10.58 -5.92 1.52
CA THR A 106 9.54 -5.49 0.61
C THR A 106 9.04 -4.09 0.96
N GLY A 107 8.79 -3.83 2.25
CA GLY A 107 8.39 -2.51 2.71
C GLY A 107 9.44 -1.44 2.46
N THR A 108 10.69 -1.75 2.72
CA THR A 108 11.81 -0.85 2.47
C THR A 108 11.92 -0.52 0.98
N ASN A 109 11.74 -1.51 0.11
CA ASN A 109 11.76 -1.31 -1.34
C ASN A 109 10.63 -0.37 -1.79
N ALA A 110 9.44 -0.53 -1.21
CA ALA A 110 8.31 0.35 -1.52
C ALA A 110 8.59 1.80 -1.13
N GLY A 111 9.07 2.01 0.08
CA GLY A 111 9.42 3.34 0.57
C GLY A 111 10.56 3.98 -0.22
N TYR A 112 11.57 3.22 -0.56
CA TYR A 112 12.69 3.68 -1.37
C TYR A 112 12.24 4.11 -2.76
N TYR A 113 11.35 3.36 -3.38
CA TYR A 113 10.80 3.73 -4.70
C TYR A 113 10.14 5.10 -4.66
N VAL A 114 9.30 5.37 -3.65
CA VAL A 114 8.62 6.66 -3.53
C VAL A 114 9.62 7.79 -3.30
N THR A 115 10.58 7.59 -2.42
CA THR A 115 11.61 8.57 -2.11
C THR A 115 12.48 8.89 -3.34
N SER A 116 12.87 7.86 -4.09
CA SER A 116 13.66 8.02 -5.30
C SER A 116 12.91 8.80 -6.38
N ASN A 117 11.62 8.53 -6.55
CA ASN A 117 10.80 9.26 -7.51
C ASN A 117 10.63 10.73 -7.12
N ALA A 118 10.43 11.02 -5.84
CA ALA A 118 10.34 12.39 -5.36
C ALA A 118 11.64 13.15 -5.63
N GLY A 119 12.79 12.53 -5.34
CA GLY A 119 14.09 13.12 -5.63
C GLY A 119 14.31 13.39 -7.11
N ALA A 120 13.90 12.46 -7.97
CA ALA A 120 13.99 12.65 -9.43
C ALA A 120 13.13 13.83 -9.90
N THR A 121 11.93 13.95 -9.36
CA THR A 121 11.02 15.06 -9.69
C THR A 121 11.61 16.39 -9.29
N GLU A 122 12.19 16.49 -8.10
CA GLU A 122 12.86 17.71 -7.64
C GLU A 122 14.02 18.10 -8.55
N LYS A 123 14.85 17.14 -8.95
CA LYS A 123 15.96 17.39 -9.86
C LYS A 123 15.47 17.93 -11.21
N ILE A 124 14.42 17.36 -11.76
CA ILE A 124 13.85 17.81 -13.02
C ILE A 124 13.33 19.25 -12.89
N MET A 125 12.64 19.55 -11.81
CA MET A 125 12.13 20.91 -11.56
C MET A 125 13.26 21.93 -11.44
N HIS A 126 14.34 21.58 -10.77
CA HIS A 126 15.53 22.44 -10.69
C HIS A 126 16.18 22.68 -12.06
N MET A 127 16.27 21.63 -12.88
CA MET A 127 16.87 21.72 -14.22
C MET A 127 16.04 22.58 -15.18
N ILE A 128 14.72 22.58 -15.01
CA ILE A 128 13.81 23.36 -15.88
C ILE A 128 13.65 24.81 -15.39
N ASN A 129 14.11 25.10 -14.20
CA ASN A 129 14.13 26.44 -13.62
C ASN A 129 12.75 27.08 -13.45
N PHE A 130 11.84 26.32 -12.88
CA PHE A 130 10.53 26.83 -12.49
C PHE A 130 10.61 27.73 -11.26
#